data_93865ebed7c55c149f1559ac4584d539
#
_entry.id   93865ebed7c55c149f1559ac4584d539
#
_cell.length_a   1.000
_cell.length_b   1.000
_cell.length_c   1.000
_cell.angle_alpha   90.00
_cell.angle_beta   90.00
_cell.angle_gamma   90.00
#
_symmetry.space_group_name_H-M   'P 1'
#
loop_
_entity.id
_entity.type
_entity.pdbx_description
1 polymer ?
#
loop_
_entity_poly.entity_id
_entity_poly.type
_entity_poly.pdbx_seq_one_letter_code
_entity_poly.pdbx_strand_id
1 'polypeptide(L)'
;MIFSMLTPRQKTKIIAETGIHDKDSGSPEVQIALLTKRIDELTGHLRKHRKDNHSRRGLLGMVADRQTHLNYLKKNHPRRYSGLVKKLDLKK
;
A
#
# COMPACT_ATOMS: atom_id res chain seq x y z
N MET A 1 -1.88 6.79 11.70
CA MET A 1 -1.05 5.72 11.11
C MET A 1 -1.88 4.88 10.16
N ILE A 2 -1.27 4.43 9.09
CA ILE A 2 -1.95 3.65 8.05
C ILE A 2 -2.67 2.43 8.62
N PHE A 3 -1.99 1.68 9.49
CA PHE A 3 -2.55 0.44 10.02
C PHE A 3 -3.78 0.65 10.90
N SER A 4 -3.89 1.81 11.57
CA SER A 4 -5.04 2.09 12.41
C SER A 4 -6.33 2.33 11.63
N MET A 5 -6.20 2.58 10.32
CA MET A 5 -7.35 2.84 9.44
C MET A 5 -7.93 1.57 8.84
N LEU A 6 -7.26 0.44 9.01
CA LEU A 6 -7.70 -0.85 8.50
C LEU A 6 -8.23 -1.71 9.63
N THR A 7 -9.29 -2.48 9.37
CA THR A 7 -9.77 -3.45 10.34
C THR A 7 -8.75 -4.60 10.47
N PRO A 8 -8.72 -5.30 11.62
CA PRO A 8 -7.84 -6.46 11.76
C PRO A 8 -8.05 -7.52 10.67
N ARG A 9 -9.29 -7.70 10.24
CA ARG A 9 -9.63 -8.65 9.15
C ARG A 9 -8.97 -8.23 7.83
N GLN A 10 -9.04 -6.93 7.50
CA GLN A 10 -8.43 -6.41 6.29
C GLN A 10 -6.91 -6.56 6.30
N LYS A 11 -6.28 -6.28 7.44
CA LYS A 11 -4.83 -6.47 7.60
C LYS A 11 -4.43 -7.92 7.40
N THR A 12 -5.14 -8.84 8.04
CA THR A 12 -4.86 -10.26 7.94
C THR A 12 -4.98 -10.75 6.50
N LYS A 13 -6.03 -10.32 5.79
CA LYS A 13 -6.24 -10.69 4.40
C LYS A 13 -5.10 -10.18 3.51
N ILE A 14 -4.69 -8.94 3.67
CA ILE A 14 -3.60 -8.35 2.88
C ILE A 14 -2.28 -9.07 3.15
N ILE A 15 -1.99 -9.38 4.40
CA ILE A 15 -0.78 -10.11 4.77
C ILE A 15 -0.77 -11.50 4.15
N ALA A 16 -1.89 -12.21 4.21
CA ALA A 16 -2.02 -13.54 3.63
C ALA A 16 -1.83 -13.52 2.10
N GLU A 17 -2.31 -12.48 1.43
CA GLU A 17 -2.21 -12.36 -0.02
C GLU A 17 -0.82 -11.97 -0.51
N THR A 18 -0.09 -11.16 0.26
CA THR A 18 1.15 -10.53 -0.20
C THR A 18 2.38 -10.85 0.63
N GLY A 19 2.22 -11.31 1.85
CA GLY A 19 3.33 -11.65 2.73
C GLY A 19 4.06 -12.90 2.27
N ILE A 20 5.33 -13.00 2.61
CA ILE A 20 6.17 -14.17 2.32
C ILE A 20 5.77 -15.32 3.24
N HIS A 21 5.35 -14.99 4.45
CA HIS A 21 4.83 -15.95 5.42
C HIS A 21 3.77 -15.25 6.29
N ASP A 22 3.01 -16.04 7.03
CA ASP A 22 1.80 -15.59 7.76
C ASP A 22 2.01 -14.43 8.72
N LYS A 23 3.22 -14.29 9.26
CA LYS A 23 3.53 -13.24 10.23
C LYS A 23 4.32 -12.08 9.66
N ASP A 24 4.46 -12.03 8.33
CA ASP A 24 5.28 -11.04 7.67
C ASP A 24 4.49 -9.73 7.46
N SER A 25 4.44 -8.90 8.49
CA SER A 25 3.79 -7.59 8.42
C SER A 25 4.77 -6.46 8.12
N GLY A 26 6.07 -6.74 8.16
CA GLY A 26 7.10 -5.72 7.97
C GLY A 26 7.78 -5.74 6.61
N SER A 27 7.45 -6.70 5.75
CA SER A 27 8.08 -6.76 4.43
C SER A 27 7.65 -5.62 3.53
N PRO A 28 8.48 -5.21 2.56
CA PRO A 28 8.09 -4.19 1.59
C PRO A 28 6.81 -4.54 0.84
N GLU A 29 6.59 -5.80 0.50
CA GLU A 29 5.37 -6.24 -0.20
C GLU A 29 4.12 -5.95 0.62
N VAL A 30 4.15 -6.28 1.91
CA VAL A 30 3.00 -6.04 2.79
C VAL A 30 2.79 -4.53 2.95
N GLN A 31 3.85 -3.76 3.14
CA GLN A 31 3.74 -2.30 3.26
C GLN A 31 3.12 -1.68 2.00
N ILE A 32 3.53 -2.12 0.82
CA ILE A 32 2.99 -1.62 -0.44
C ILE A 32 1.50 -1.97 -0.56
N ALA A 33 1.11 -3.19 -0.20
CA ALA A 33 -0.27 -3.61 -0.26
C ALA A 33 -1.17 -2.80 0.68
N LEU A 34 -0.70 -2.55 1.90
CA LEU A 34 -1.44 -1.75 2.88
C LEU A 34 -1.55 -0.29 2.43
N LEU A 35 -0.48 0.28 1.88
CA LEU A 35 -0.49 1.63 1.33
C LEU A 35 -1.44 1.74 0.15
N THR A 36 -1.45 0.76 -0.74
CA THR A 36 -2.35 0.74 -1.89
C THR A 36 -3.81 0.76 -1.45
N LYS A 37 -4.15 -0.07 -0.47
CA LYS A 37 -5.50 -0.10 0.09
C LYS A 37 -5.89 1.25 0.69
N ARG A 38 -5.00 1.83 1.47
CA ARG A 38 -5.24 3.13 2.11
C ARG A 38 -5.35 4.26 1.09
N ILE A 39 -4.52 4.23 0.05
CA ILE A 39 -4.57 5.21 -1.04
C ILE A 39 -5.93 5.15 -1.74
N ASP A 40 -6.42 3.96 -2.04
CA ASP A 40 -7.72 3.80 -2.69
C ASP A 40 -8.86 4.34 -1.82
N GLU A 41 -8.84 4.06 -0.53
CA GLU A 41 -9.84 4.56 0.40
C GLU A 41 -9.83 6.08 0.49
N LEU A 42 -8.64 6.66 0.57
CA LEU A 42 -8.49 8.11 0.69
C LEU A 42 -8.84 8.82 -0.62
N THR A 43 -8.52 8.20 -1.75
CA THR A 43 -8.94 8.70 -3.06
C THR A 43 -10.46 8.79 -3.14
N GLY A 44 -11.15 7.74 -2.69
CA GLY A 44 -12.61 7.74 -2.61
C GLY A 44 -13.16 8.83 -1.70
N HIS A 45 -12.53 9.04 -0.55
CA HIS A 45 -12.89 10.10 0.38
C HIS A 45 -12.76 11.48 -0.28
N LEU A 46 -11.66 11.72 -0.99
CA LEU A 46 -11.41 13.01 -1.64
C LEU A 46 -12.35 13.31 -2.80
N ARG A 47 -12.92 12.30 -3.44
CA ARG A 47 -13.95 12.50 -4.46
C ARG A 47 -15.20 13.12 -3.87
N LYS A 48 -15.51 12.80 -2.62
CA LYS A 48 -16.67 13.34 -1.90
C LYS A 48 -16.36 14.65 -1.16
N HIS A 49 -15.11 14.82 -0.76
CA HIS A 49 -14.66 15.94 0.07
C HIS A 49 -13.46 16.63 -0.58
N ARG A 50 -13.72 17.31 -1.70
CA ARG A 50 -12.66 17.91 -2.54
C ARG A 50 -11.81 18.97 -1.83
N LYS A 51 -12.37 19.62 -0.81
CA LYS A 51 -11.68 20.69 -0.10
C LYS A 51 -10.88 20.21 1.11
N ASP A 52 -10.83 18.91 1.33
CA ASP A 52 -10.09 18.34 2.46
C ASP A 52 -8.58 18.30 2.12
N ASN A 53 -7.93 19.44 2.34
CA ASN A 53 -6.50 19.58 2.03
C ASN A 53 -5.62 18.73 2.94
N HIS A 54 -6.06 18.46 4.15
CA HIS A 54 -5.31 17.59 5.08
C HIS A 54 -5.24 16.17 4.54
N SER A 55 -6.36 15.62 4.10
CA SER A 55 -6.40 14.28 3.50
C SER A 55 -5.63 14.22 2.19
N ARG A 56 -5.69 15.29 1.39
CA ARG A 56 -4.93 15.37 0.13
C ARG A 56 -3.43 15.30 0.38
N ARG A 57 -2.95 16.01 1.40
CA ARG A 57 -1.55 15.97 1.79
C ARG A 57 -1.13 14.59 2.26
N GLY A 58 -1.99 13.94 3.06
CA GLY A 58 -1.77 12.56 3.49
C GLY A 58 -1.70 11.58 2.33
N LEU A 59 -2.58 11.75 1.33
CA LEU A 59 -2.57 10.92 0.14
C LEU A 59 -1.25 11.03 -0.62
N LEU A 60 -0.77 12.25 -0.83
CA LEU A 60 0.50 12.49 -1.52
C LEU A 60 1.67 11.83 -0.77
N GLY A 61 1.67 11.89 0.56
CA GLY A 61 2.67 11.23 1.38
C GLY A 61 2.65 9.72 1.23
N MET A 62 1.46 9.12 1.20
CA MET A 62 1.30 7.68 1.02
C MET A 62 1.77 7.22 -0.36
N VAL A 63 1.46 7.98 -1.39
CA VAL A 63 1.90 7.68 -2.76
C VAL A 63 3.44 7.71 -2.84
N ALA A 64 4.05 8.72 -2.21
CA ALA A 64 5.51 8.82 -2.16
C ALA A 64 6.13 7.64 -1.41
N ASP A 65 5.56 7.25 -0.28
CA ASP A 65 6.04 6.10 0.51
C ASP A 65 5.92 4.81 -0.29
N ARG A 66 4.80 4.61 -0.97
CA ARG A 66 4.61 3.42 -1.80
C ARG A 66 5.68 3.36 -2.90
N GLN A 67 5.95 4.47 -3.55
CA GLN A 67 6.97 4.54 -4.59
C GLN A 67 8.35 4.21 -4.06
N THR A 68 8.68 4.68 -2.86
CA THR A 68 9.94 4.37 -2.21
C THR A 68 10.10 2.87 -1.98
N HIS A 69 9.06 2.22 -1.48
CA HIS A 69 9.08 0.77 -1.26
C HIS A 69 9.16 0.00 -2.58
N LEU A 70 8.44 0.46 -3.61
CA LEU A 70 8.50 -0.17 -4.94
C LEU A 70 9.88 -0.07 -5.55
N ASN A 71 10.52 1.09 -5.42
CA ASN A 71 11.88 1.29 -5.92
C ASN A 71 12.88 0.38 -5.21
N TYR A 72 12.72 0.20 -3.90
CA TYR A 72 13.54 -0.71 -3.12
C TYR A 72 13.41 -2.14 -3.63
N LEU A 73 12.18 -2.63 -3.83
CA LEU A 73 11.94 -3.97 -4.35
C LEU A 73 12.50 -4.15 -5.76
N LYS A 74 12.28 -3.18 -6.61
CA LYS A 74 12.75 -3.23 -8.00
C LYS A 74 14.27 -3.37 -8.05
N LYS A 75 14.98 -2.65 -7.18
CA LYS A 75 16.44 -2.66 -7.13
C LYS A 75 17.00 -3.92 -6.50
N ASN A 76 16.43 -4.35 -5.38
CA ASN A 76 17.01 -5.41 -4.54
C ASN A 76 16.36 -6.78 -4.75
N HIS A 77 15.10 -6.81 -5.18
CA HIS A 77 14.33 -8.05 -5.33
C HIS A 77 13.44 -7.99 -6.57
N PRO A 78 14.05 -7.99 -7.80
CA PRO A 78 13.28 -7.79 -9.04
C PRO A 78 12.14 -8.79 -9.25
N ARG A 79 12.35 -10.06 -8.88
CA ARG A 79 11.31 -11.09 -9.04
C ARG A 79 10.13 -10.83 -8.13
N ARG A 80 10.39 -10.42 -6.89
CA ARG A 80 9.35 -10.08 -5.93
C ARG A 80 8.60 -8.84 -6.39
N TYR A 81 9.31 -7.86 -6.93
CA TYR A 81 8.71 -6.65 -7.49
C TYR A 81 7.74 -6.99 -8.63
N SER A 82 8.17 -7.79 -9.58
CA SER A 82 7.34 -8.20 -10.71
C SER A 82 6.09 -8.94 -10.26
N GLY A 83 6.26 -9.87 -9.32
CA GLY A 83 5.15 -10.63 -8.77
C GLY A 83 4.13 -9.74 -8.05
N LEU A 84 4.62 -8.79 -7.28
CA LEU A 84 3.76 -7.88 -6.53
C LEU A 84 2.99 -6.94 -7.45
N VAL A 85 3.65 -6.34 -8.43
CA VAL A 85 3.00 -5.44 -9.41
C VAL A 85 1.89 -6.18 -10.13
N LYS A 86 2.15 -7.41 -10.56
CA LYS A 86 1.16 -8.24 -11.23
C LYS A 86 -0.02 -8.59 -10.31
N LYS A 87 0.27 -8.92 -9.06
CA LYS A 87 -0.72 -9.33 -8.07
C LYS A 87 -1.66 -8.19 -7.68
N LEU A 88 -1.11 -6.99 -7.50
CA LEU A 88 -1.86 -5.81 -7.08
C LEU A 88 -2.33 -4.97 -8.25
N ASP A 89 -2.00 -5.35 -9.47
CA ASP A 89 -2.35 -4.62 -10.69
C ASP A 89 -1.92 -3.14 -10.60
N LEU A 90 -0.73 -2.92 -10.10
CA LEU A 90 -0.19 -1.57 -9.96
C LEU A 90 0.37 -1.08 -11.29
N LYS A 91 0.14 0.18 -11.58
CA LYS A 91 0.77 0.85 -12.71
C LYS A 91 2.18 1.26 -12.30
N LYS A 92 3.10 1.06 -13.21
CA LYS A 92 4.48 1.49 -13.00
C LYS A 92 4.61 3.00 -12.94
#